data_5a6d024d5cf790d4765e2191aeacc205
#
_entry.id   5a6d024d5cf790d4765e2191aeacc205
#
_cell.length_a   1.000
_cell.length_b   1.000
_cell.length_c   1.000
_cell.angle_alpha   90.00
_cell.angle_beta   90.00
_cell.angle_gamma   90.00
#
_symmetry.space_group_name_H-M   'P 1'
#
loop_
_entity.id
_entity.type
_entity.pdbx_description
1 polymer ?
#
loop_
_entity_poly.entity_id
_entity_poly.type
_entity_poly.pdbx_seq_one_letter_code
_entity_poly.pdbx_strand_id
1 'polypeptide(L)'
;MRVLKGLLFFIIGLVVLLCAIGAFLPSGANVERSVLIDRPASVIFPLLNSYKRFNEWSPWYGLDPNAQYTYSGAESGVGAKMGWVGNEAVGSGTQIITASEAFSRVATDLNFGEMGIAKVEFRLAPDGSGTRVTSAFQSDVGWNLVGRWFNLLMDKFIGADYEKGLAKLKTVAESVPVADLSGAGIAIVEINSMPGQSYSGRAVRVRHVGDPAGIAGAQAQGEAYIAVHALKARAEAFTDSDCVYLPIE
;
A
#
# COMPACT_ATOMS: atom_id res chain seq x y z
N MET A 1 49.99 26.86 -21.43
CA MET A 1 49.38 27.66 -20.34
C MET A 1 48.10 28.42 -20.74
N ARG A 2 48.01 29.08 -21.92
CA ARG A 2 46.82 29.84 -22.35
C ARG A 2 45.60 28.94 -22.58
N VAL A 3 45.78 27.78 -23.24
CA VAL A 3 44.70 26.80 -23.50
C VAL A 3 44.12 26.21 -22.20
N LEU A 4 44.97 25.87 -21.22
CA LEU A 4 44.55 25.34 -19.93
C LEU A 4 43.75 26.36 -19.13
N LYS A 5 44.15 27.64 -19.16
CA LYS A 5 43.40 28.75 -18.54
C LYS A 5 42.03 28.93 -19.23
N GLY A 6 41.98 28.87 -20.56
CA GLY A 6 40.74 28.97 -21.34
C GLY A 6 39.77 27.80 -20.99
N LEU A 7 40.29 26.57 -20.92
CA LEU A 7 39.49 25.41 -20.51
C LEU A 7 38.96 25.55 -19.08
N LEU A 8 39.79 26.05 -18.15
CA LEU A 8 39.34 26.27 -16.76
C LEU A 8 38.20 27.29 -16.69
N PHE A 9 38.34 28.44 -17.38
CA PHE A 9 37.28 29.46 -17.41
C PHE A 9 36.00 28.94 -18.06
N PHE A 10 36.09 28.10 -19.10
CA PHE A 10 34.93 27.45 -19.72
C PHE A 10 34.21 26.53 -18.76
N ILE A 11 34.95 25.66 -18.00
CA ILE A 11 34.38 24.77 -17.00
C ILE A 11 33.70 25.58 -15.90
N ILE A 12 34.36 26.64 -15.38
CA ILE A 12 33.75 27.48 -14.34
C ILE A 12 32.46 28.13 -14.87
N GLY A 13 32.49 28.69 -16.09
CA GLY A 13 31.32 29.28 -16.71
C GLY A 13 30.15 28.27 -16.86
N LEU A 14 30.46 27.03 -17.28
CA LEU A 14 29.48 25.95 -17.39
C LEU A 14 28.89 25.59 -16.03
N VAL A 15 29.72 25.46 -14.99
CA VAL A 15 29.24 25.16 -13.63
C VAL A 15 28.34 26.27 -13.11
N VAL A 16 28.72 27.54 -13.29
CA VAL A 16 27.87 28.67 -12.88
C VAL A 16 26.55 28.67 -13.63
N LEU A 17 26.57 28.39 -14.93
CA LEU A 17 25.36 28.28 -15.74
C LEU A 17 24.44 27.14 -15.24
N LEU A 18 25.00 25.96 -14.98
CA LEU A 18 24.24 24.81 -14.44
C LEU A 18 23.67 25.13 -13.06
N CYS A 19 24.40 25.77 -12.17
CA CYS A 19 23.92 26.22 -10.88
C CYS A 19 22.79 27.26 -11.03
N ALA A 20 22.96 28.23 -11.93
CA ALA A 20 21.92 29.23 -12.19
C ALA A 20 20.62 28.58 -12.71
N ILE A 21 20.69 27.66 -13.68
CA ILE A 21 19.55 26.93 -14.19
C ILE A 21 18.94 26.07 -13.05
N GLY A 22 19.78 25.35 -12.30
CA GLY A 22 19.37 24.51 -11.18
C GLY A 22 18.58 25.26 -10.10
N ALA A 23 18.88 26.54 -9.88
CA ALA A 23 18.15 27.39 -8.93
C ALA A 23 16.69 27.64 -9.33
N PHE A 24 16.37 27.57 -10.62
CA PHE A 24 15.01 27.74 -11.16
C PHE A 24 14.27 26.40 -11.35
N LEU A 25 14.93 25.26 -11.25
CA LEU A 25 14.28 23.96 -11.36
C LEU A 25 13.42 23.67 -10.11
N PRO A 26 12.32 22.89 -10.25
CA PRO A 26 11.52 22.45 -9.11
C PRO A 26 12.36 21.73 -8.05
N SER A 27 12.14 22.05 -6.78
CA SER A 27 12.78 21.33 -5.67
C SER A 27 12.14 19.98 -5.39
N GLY A 28 10.86 19.82 -5.74
CA GLY A 28 10.09 18.60 -5.52
C GLY A 28 9.99 17.72 -6.76
N ALA A 29 9.90 16.40 -6.54
CA ALA A 29 9.50 15.43 -7.54
C ALA A 29 8.23 14.73 -7.06
N ASN A 30 7.27 14.57 -7.97
CA ASN A 30 6.03 13.82 -7.74
C ASN A 30 5.89 12.79 -8.85
N VAL A 31 5.78 11.53 -8.47
CA VAL A 31 5.59 10.42 -9.41
C VAL A 31 4.38 9.62 -8.97
N GLU A 32 3.43 9.41 -9.86
CA GLU A 32 2.20 8.69 -9.56
C GLU A 32 1.94 7.63 -10.62
N ARG A 33 1.58 6.42 -10.19
CA ARG A 33 1.17 5.31 -11.06
C ARG A 33 -0.02 4.61 -10.43
N SER A 34 -0.88 4.03 -11.27
CA SER A 34 -2.05 3.29 -10.79
C SER A 34 -2.28 2.01 -11.56
N VAL A 35 -2.94 1.05 -10.90
CA VAL A 35 -3.37 -0.22 -11.50
C VAL A 35 -4.77 -0.56 -11.01
N LEU A 36 -5.56 -1.18 -11.86
CA LEU A 36 -6.83 -1.81 -11.48
C LEU A 36 -6.57 -3.28 -11.14
N ILE A 37 -6.93 -3.67 -9.92
CA ILE A 37 -6.83 -5.04 -9.41
C ILE A 37 -8.24 -5.58 -9.24
N ASP A 38 -8.53 -6.74 -9.83
CA ASP A 38 -9.85 -7.39 -9.73
C ASP A 38 -9.98 -8.15 -8.38
N ARG A 39 -9.86 -7.38 -7.31
CA ARG A 39 -10.03 -7.82 -5.92
C ARG A 39 -10.55 -6.66 -5.08
N PRO A 40 -11.32 -6.93 -4.02
CA PRO A 40 -11.73 -5.90 -3.07
C PRO A 40 -10.52 -5.38 -2.28
N ALA A 41 -10.63 -4.15 -1.79
CA ALA A 41 -9.57 -3.49 -1.01
C ALA A 41 -9.14 -4.29 0.23
N SER A 42 -10.02 -5.10 0.81
CA SER A 42 -9.74 -5.98 1.96
C SER A 42 -8.70 -7.06 1.66
N VAL A 43 -8.54 -7.49 0.41
CA VAL A 43 -7.48 -8.43 -0.02
C VAL A 43 -6.16 -7.70 -0.25
N ILE A 44 -6.21 -6.49 -0.78
CA ILE A 44 -5.04 -5.71 -1.20
C ILE A 44 -4.39 -4.98 -0.01
N PHE A 45 -5.22 -4.39 0.84
CA PHE A 45 -4.75 -3.56 1.96
C PHE A 45 -3.74 -4.25 2.88
N PRO A 46 -3.90 -5.53 3.29
CA PRO A 46 -2.91 -6.23 4.10
C PRO A 46 -1.54 -6.40 3.43
N LEU A 47 -1.48 -6.43 2.08
CA LEU A 47 -0.23 -6.50 1.31
C LEU A 47 0.54 -5.19 1.38
N LEU A 48 -0.16 -4.06 1.50
CA LEU A 48 0.43 -2.72 1.59
C LEU A 48 0.71 -2.31 3.04
N ASN A 49 -0.09 -2.79 3.98
CA ASN A 49 -0.09 -2.35 5.37
C ASN A 49 0.87 -3.14 6.28
N SER A 50 1.72 -4.03 5.70
CA SER A 50 2.71 -4.81 6.43
C SER A 50 3.99 -4.99 5.62
N TYR A 51 5.12 -4.63 6.20
CA TYR A 51 6.42 -4.83 5.54
C TYR A 51 6.86 -6.29 5.47
N LYS A 52 6.33 -7.18 6.30
CA LYS A 52 6.58 -8.62 6.18
C LYS A 52 6.09 -9.18 4.84
N ARG A 53 5.03 -8.55 4.29
CA ARG A 53 4.43 -8.91 3.00
C ARG A 53 4.95 -8.05 1.83
N PHE A 54 5.68 -6.98 2.10
CA PHE A 54 6.18 -6.05 1.08
C PHE A 54 7.03 -6.76 0.02
N ASN A 55 7.88 -7.70 0.44
CA ASN A 55 8.77 -8.43 -0.45
C ASN A 55 8.06 -9.43 -1.37
N GLU A 56 6.78 -9.73 -1.14
CA GLU A 56 5.98 -10.56 -2.05
C GLU A 56 5.75 -9.85 -3.40
N TRP A 57 5.69 -8.51 -3.39
CA TRP A 57 5.38 -7.71 -4.58
C TRP A 57 6.40 -6.60 -4.88
N SER A 58 7.34 -6.29 -3.99
CA SER A 58 8.36 -5.27 -4.20
C SER A 58 9.14 -5.51 -5.51
N PRO A 59 9.32 -4.49 -6.37
CA PRO A 59 10.11 -4.61 -7.58
C PRO A 59 11.61 -4.72 -7.28
N TRP A 60 12.05 -4.26 -6.12
CA TRP A 60 13.46 -4.27 -5.70
C TRP A 60 13.88 -5.57 -5.03
N TYR A 61 12.92 -6.35 -4.51
CA TYR A 61 13.21 -7.65 -3.90
C TYR A 61 13.69 -8.64 -4.98
N GLY A 62 14.84 -9.06 -4.99
CA GLY A 62 15.44 -9.95 -6.00
C GLY A 62 16.46 -9.25 -6.91
N LEU A 63 16.63 -7.92 -6.82
CA LEU A 63 17.75 -7.23 -7.46
C LEU A 63 19.08 -7.49 -6.70
N ASP A 64 18.98 -7.88 -5.44
CA ASP A 64 20.11 -8.33 -4.62
C ASP A 64 19.70 -9.53 -3.77
N PRO A 65 20.15 -10.75 -4.12
CA PRO A 65 19.86 -11.96 -3.34
C PRO A 65 20.48 -11.95 -1.93
N ASN A 66 21.46 -11.08 -1.69
CA ASN A 66 22.15 -10.94 -0.39
C ASN A 66 21.64 -9.74 0.42
N ALA A 67 20.65 -9.01 -0.07
CA ALA A 67 20.08 -7.89 0.66
C ALA A 67 19.53 -8.34 2.02
N GLN A 68 19.87 -7.59 3.06
CA GLN A 68 19.42 -7.84 4.42
C GLN A 68 18.26 -6.96 4.77
N TYR A 69 17.20 -7.55 5.29
CA TYR A 69 15.99 -6.87 5.74
C TYR A 69 15.82 -7.01 7.24
N THR A 70 15.52 -5.92 7.92
CA THR A 70 15.22 -5.87 9.36
C THR A 70 13.82 -5.31 9.57
N TYR A 71 13.05 -5.92 10.45
CA TYR A 71 11.68 -5.52 10.76
C TYR A 71 11.58 -5.15 12.24
N SER A 72 10.92 -4.06 12.56
CA SER A 72 10.74 -3.57 13.93
C SER A 72 9.45 -2.74 14.05
N GLY A 73 9.10 -2.37 15.28
CA GLY A 73 7.86 -1.63 15.58
C GLY A 73 6.63 -2.51 15.52
N ALA A 74 5.52 -1.94 15.04
CA ALA A 74 4.26 -2.67 14.89
C ALA A 74 4.38 -3.75 13.79
N GLU A 75 3.59 -4.81 13.91
CA GLU A 75 3.56 -5.88 12.92
C GLU A 75 2.92 -5.44 11.59
N SER A 76 1.94 -4.53 11.69
CA SER A 76 1.26 -3.88 10.57
C SER A 76 0.73 -2.51 11.00
N GLY A 77 0.37 -1.67 10.02
CA GLY A 77 -0.17 -0.35 10.28
C GLY A 77 0.86 0.65 10.79
N VAL A 78 0.37 1.72 11.39
CA VAL A 78 1.21 2.83 11.88
C VAL A 78 2.27 2.34 12.84
N GLY A 79 3.53 2.76 12.60
CA GLY A 79 4.69 2.35 13.40
C GLY A 79 5.36 1.04 12.93
N ALA A 80 4.80 0.31 11.97
CA ALA A 80 5.52 -0.77 11.31
C ALA A 80 6.75 -0.19 10.59
N LYS A 81 7.91 -0.83 10.76
CA LYS A 81 9.18 -0.34 10.24
C LYS A 81 9.98 -1.45 9.58
N MET A 82 10.59 -1.14 8.44
CA MET A 82 11.55 -2.00 7.76
C MET A 82 12.83 -1.22 7.48
N GLY A 83 13.98 -1.85 7.71
CA GLY A 83 15.29 -1.41 7.21
C GLY A 83 15.79 -2.37 6.16
N TRP A 84 16.61 -1.88 5.23
CA TRP A 84 17.29 -2.73 4.24
C TRP A 84 18.72 -2.26 4.01
N VAL A 85 19.57 -3.21 3.70
CA VAL A 85 20.96 -2.99 3.27
C VAL A 85 21.22 -3.96 2.13
N GLY A 86 21.54 -3.43 0.95
CA GLY A 86 21.83 -4.19 -0.25
C GLY A 86 22.99 -3.62 -1.05
N ASN A 87 23.16 -4.14 -2.26
CA ASN A 87 24.17 -3.67 -3.22
C ASN A 87 23.82 -2.28 -3.81
N GLU A 88 24.62 -1.79 -4.76
CA GLU A 88 24.39 -0.48 -5.40
C GLU A 88 23.05 -0.35 -6.12
N ALA A 89 22.45 -1.47 -6.59
CA ALA A 89 21.17 -1.45 -7.28
C ALA A 89 19.97 -1.31 -6.29
N VAL A 90 20.13 -1.75 -5.05
CA VAL A 90 19.09 -1.71 -4.02
C VAL A 90 19.36 -0.59 -3.00
N GLY A 91 20.64 -0.27 -2.75
CA GLY A 91 21.05 0.70 -1.76
C GLY A 91 20.74 0.29 -0.32
N SER A 92 20.58 1.27 0.55
CA SER A 92 20.21 1.07 1.94
C SER A 92 19.27 2.16 2.42
N GLY A 93 18.45 1.84 3.41
CA GLY A 93 17.52 2.81 3.98
C GLY A 93 16.59 2.21 5.02
N THR A 94 15.64 3.02 5.43
CA THR A 94 14.55 2.61 6.32
C THR A 94 13.23 3.19 5.83
N GLN A 95 12.13 2.48 6.13
CA GLN A 95 10.79 2.99 5.89
C GLN A 95 9.90 2.70 7.08
N ILE A 96 8.96 3.59 7.33
CA ILE A 96 8.00 3.50 8.44
C ILE A 96 6.61 3.90 7.95
N ILE A 97 5.59 3.11 8.32
CA ILE A 97 4.20 3.48 8.07
C ILE A 97 3.81 4.61 9.02
N THR A 98 3.43 5.75 8.46
CA THR A 98 3.05 6.96 9.20
C THR A 98 1.55 7.20 9.25
N ALA A 99 0.80 6.63 8.29
CA ALA A 99 -0.66 6.61 8.32
C ALA A 99 -1.19 5.29 7.74
N SER A 100 -2.29 4.82 8.30
CA SER A 100 -2.98 3.60 7.90
C SER A 100 -4.48 3.80 8.12
N GLU A 101 -5.21 3.98 7.03
CA GLU A 101 -6.66 4.10 7.01
C GLU A 101 -7.22 2.84 6.35
N ALA A 102 -8.03 2.09 7.10
CA ALA A 102 -8.48 0.78 6.67
C ALA A 102 -9.08 0.80 5.26
N PHE A 103 -8.53 -0.06 4.38
CA PHE A 103 -8.97 -0.29 2.99
C PHE A 103 -8.94 0.92 2.06
N SER A 104 -8.40 2.07 2.51
CA SER A 104 -8.38 3.30 1.72
C SER A 104 -6.99 3.90 1.51
N ARG A 105 -6.12 3.88 2.56
CA ARG A 105 -4.84 4.59 2.48
C ARG A 105 -3.75 3.99 3.36
N VAL A 106 -2.54 3.93 2.82
CA VAL A 106 -1.31 3.67 3.59
C VAL A 106 -0.27 4.70 3.19
N ALA A 107 0.28 5.44 4.17
CA ALA A 107 1.36 6.38 3.93
C ALA A 107 2.64 5.93 4.67
N THR A 108 3.78 6.19 4.05
CA THR A 108 5.09 5.73 4.49
C THR A 108 6.11 6.85 4.31
N ASP A 109 6.96 7.05 5.30
CA ASP A 109 8.19 7.83 5.14
C ASP A 109 9.36 6.90 4.82
N LEU A 110 10.08 7.21 3.74
CA LEU A 110 11.32 6.55 3.32
C LEU A 110 12.50 7.43 3.68
N ASN A 111 13.49 6.86 4.35
CA ASN A 111 14.71 7.55 4.71
C ASN A 111 15.92 6.83 4.07
N PHE A 112 16.60 7.51 3.18
CA PHE A 112 17.79 7.05 2.46
C PHE A 112 19.10 7.61 3.06
N GLY A 113 19.07 8.03 4.35
CA GLY A 113 20.21 8.62 5.03
C GLY A 113 20.54 9.99 4.47
N GLU A 114 21.79 10.19 4.05
CA GLU A 114 22.27 11.46 3.49
C GLU A 114 21.60 11.87 2.17
N MET A 115 21.00 10.91 1.45
CA MET A 115 20.26 11.19 0.22
C MET A 115 18.87 11.82 0.48
N GLY A 116 18.42 11.86 1.72
CA GLY A 116 17.19 12.55 2.13
C GLY A 116 16.02 11.63 2.43
N ILE A 117 14.85 12.25 2.57
CA ILE A 117 13.59 11.60 2.92
C ILE A 117 12.62 11.78 1.76
N ALA A 118 11.88 10.72 1.46
CA ALA A 118 10.76 10.74 0.53
C ALA A 118 9.51 10.23 1.23
N LYS A 119 8.35 10.59 0.71
CA LYS A 119 7.04 10.08 1.14
C LYS A 119 6.45 9.21 0.06
N VAL A 120 5.87 8.10 0.47
CA VAL A 120 5.12 7.20 -0.41
C VAL A 120 3.72 7.06 0.14
N GLU A 121 2.74 7.12 -0.74
CA GLU A 121 1.35 6.93 -0.39
C GLU A 121 0.70 5.94 -1.35
N PHE A 122 -0.01 4.97 -0.78
CA PHE A 122 -0.90 4.09 -1.51
C PHE A 122 -2.34 4.50 -1.21
N ARG A 123 -3.11 4.76 -2.25
CA ARG A 123 -4.55 5.03 -2.18
C ARG A 123 -5.31 3.90 -2.86
N LEU A 124 -6.36 3.44 -2.19
CA LEU A 124 -7.24 2.40 -2.69
C LEU A 124 -8.63 2.99 -2.87
N ALA A 125 -9.18 2.87 -4.06
CA ALA A 125 -10.54 3.34 -4.38
C ALA A 125 -11.31 2.25 -5.12
N PRO A 126 -12.59 2.01 -4.80
CA PRO A 126 -13.43 1.11 -5.56
C PRO A 126 -13.48 1.53 -7.04
N ASP A 127 -13.38 0.57 -7.95
CA ASP A 127 -13.46 0.80 -9.40
C ASP A 127 -14.06 -0.43 -10.08
N GLY A 128 -15.35 -0.34 -10.44
CA GLY A 128 -16.13 -1.47 -10.92
C GLY A 128 -16.24 -2.57 -9.87
N SER A 129 -15.90 -3.81 -10.25
CA SER A 129 -15.86 -4.99 -9.36
C SER A 129 -14.57 -5.08 -8.54
N GLY A 130 -13.58 -4.24 -8.84
CA GLY A 130 -12.26 -4.30 -8.25
C GLY A 130 -11.88 -3.03 -7.48
N THR A 131 -10.58 -2.86 -7.30
CA THR A 131 -9.98 -1.72 -6.60
C THR A 131 -8.90 -1.09 -7.45
N ARG A 132 -8.97 0.23 -7.65
CA ARG A 132 -7.87 1.02 -8.20
C ARG A 132 -6.87 1.32 -7.09
N VAL A 133 -5.66 0.85 -7.26
CA VAL A 133 -4.54 1.15 -6.38
C VAL A 133 -3.67 2.20 -7.06
N THR A 134 -3.46 3.31 -6.37
CA THR A 134 -2.57 4.38 -6.82
C THR A 134 -1.38 4.47 -5.86
N SER A 135 -0.17 4.41 -6.40
CA SER A 135 1.07 4.64 -5.67
C SER A 135 1.62 6.00 -6.04
N ALA A 136 1.85 6.86 -5.06
CA ALA A 136 2.41 8.19 -5.20
C ALA A 136 3.74 8.29 -4.44
N PHE A 137 4.76 8.84 -5.09
CA PHE A 137 6.06 9.16 -4.51
C PHE A 137 6.23 10.68 -4.49
N GLN A 138 6.69 11.21 -3.38
CA GLN A 138 6.99 12.63 -3.23
C GLN A 138 8.35 12.81 -2.54
N SER A 139 9.18 13.65 -3.11
CA SER A 139 10.43 14.08 -2.49
C SER A 139 10.60 15.58 -2.66
N ASP A 140 11.35 16.20 -1.74
CA ASP A 140 11.75 17.59 -1.83
C ASP A 140 13.24 17.69 -1.43
N VAL A 141 14.06 18.14 -2.37
CA VAL A 141 15.51 18.31 -2.19
C VAL A 141 15.88 19.74 -1.79
N GLY A 142 14.91 20.62 -1.59
CA GLY A 142 15.12 22.01 -1.19
C GLY A 142 16.09 22.76 -2.09
N TRP A 143 17.17 23.29 -1.51
CA TRP A 143 18.23 24.03 -2.22
C TRP A 143 19.38 23.16 -2.74
N ASN A 144 19.28 21.84 -2.71
CA ASN A 144 20.26 20.97 -3.34
C ASN A 144 20.14 21.06 -4.87
N LEU A 145 20.97 21.91 -5.49
CA LEU A 145 20.91 22.17 -6.93
C LEU A 145 21.17 20.90 -7.76
N VAL A 146 22.06 20.02 -7.30
CA VAL A 146 22.32 18.73 -7.97
C VAL A 146 21.07 17.84 -7.88
N GLY A 147 20.45 17.77 -6.71
CA GLY A 147 19.20 17.04 -6.50
C GLY A 147 18.07 17.51 -7.42
N ARG A 148 17.96 18.82 -7.69
CA ARG A 148 16.95 19.37 -8.61
C ARG A 148 17.13 18.88 -10.05
N TRP A 149 18.37 18.71 -10.51
CA TRP A 149 18.63 18.10 -11.81
C TRP A 149 18.22 16.63 -11.85
N PHE A 150 18.47 15.88 -10.75
CA PHE A 150 18.03 14.49 -10.64
C PHE A 150 16.51 14.37 -10.60
N ASN A 151 15.79 15.32 -9.99
CA ASN A 151 14.33 15.33 -9.95
C ASN A 151 13.68 15.30 -11.34
N LEU A 152 14.32 15.85 -12.36
CA LEU A 152 13.84 15.78 -13.75
C LEU A 152 13.79 14.34 -14.30
N LEU A 153 14.56 13.43 -13.73
CA LEU A 153 14.65 12.04 -14.14
C LEU A 153 13.84 11.09 -13.25
N MET A 154 13.29 11.58 -12.13
CA MET A 154 12.58 10.76 -11.14
C MET A 154 11.39 10.02 -11.73
N ASP A 155 10.59 10.67 -12.60
CA ASP A 155 9.46 10.00 -13.22
C ASP A 155 9.90 8.80 -14.07
N LYS A 156 11.03 8.91 -14.77
CA LYS A 156 11.57 7.82 -15.59
C LYS A 156 12.04 6.64 -14.74
N PHE A 157 12.73 6.91 -13.62
CA PHE A 157 13.30 5.85 -12.78
C PHE A 157 12.26 5.25 -11.84
N ILE A 158 11.65 6.07 -11.00
CA ILE A 158 10.66 5.63 -10.00
C ILE A 158 9.38 5.16 -10.69
N GLY A 159 8.93 5.85 -11.76
CA GLY A 159 7.72 5.48 -12.48
C GLY A 159 7.79 4.06 -13.06
N ALA A 160 8.90 3.70 -13.69
CA ALA A 160 9.10 2.36 -14.24
C ALA A 160 9.10 1.27 -13.14
N ASP A 161 9.71 1.54 -11.99
CA ASP A 161 9.72 0.60 -10.88
C ASP A 161 8.35 0.48 -10.21
N TYR A 162 7.60 1.58 -10.10
CA TYR A 162 6.23 1.55 -9.61
C TYR A 162 5.30 0.76 -10.53
N GLU A 163 5.44 0.89 -11.85
CA GLU A 163 4.69 0.08 -12.81
C GLU A 163 4.96 -1.42 -12.62
N LYS A 164 6.22 -1.83 -12.46
CA LYS A 164 6.61 -3.22 -12.18
C LYS A 164 6.05 -3.70 -10.84
N GLY A 165 6.20 -2.88 -9.77
CA GLY A 165 5.72 -3.19 -8.43
C GLY A 165 4.20 -3.36 -8.39
N LEU A 166 3.46 -2.43 -9.01
CA LEU A 166 2.01 -2.49 -9.09
C LEU A 166 1.52 -3.68 -9.93
N ALA A 167 2.21 -4.01 -11.03
CA ALA A 167 1.89 -5.21 -11.81
C ALA A 167 2.10 -6.50 -10.99
N LYS A 168 3.16 -6.58 -10.20
CA LYS A 168 3.42 -7.71 -9.31
C LYS A 168 2.42 -7.76 -8.15
N LEU A 169 2.08 -6.60 -7.56
CA LEU A 169 1.03 -6.49 -6.54
C LEU A 169 -0.31 -7.02 -7.06
N LYS A 170 -0.68 -6.65 -8.30
CA LYS A 170 -1.87 -7.16 -8.97
C LYS A 170 -1.83 -8.69 -9.06
N THR A 171 -0.73 -9.26 -9.54
CA THR A 171 -0.58 -10.71 -9.66
C THR A 171 -0.71 -11.40 -8.28
N VAL A 172 -0.04 -10.88 -7.25
CA VAL A 172 -0.11 -11.43 -5.89
C VAL A 172 -1.52 -11.34 -5.33
N ALA A 173 -2.16 -10.18 -5.43
CA ALA A 173 -3.51 -9.98 -4.92
C ALA A 173 -4.53 -10.87 -5.65
N GLU A 174 -4.45 -10.97 -6.97
CA GLU A 174 -5.37 -11.78 -7.77
C GLU A 174 -5.14 -13.29 -7.62
N SER A 175 -3.96 -13.71 -7.16
CA SER A 175 -3.69 -15.11 -6.81
C SER A 175 -4.31 -15.54 -5.47
N VAL A 176 -4.71 -14.59 -4.61
CA VAL A 176 -5.42 -14.91 -3.36
C VAL A 176 -6.78 -15.51 -3.72
N PRO A 177 -7.11 -16.74 -3.28
CA PRO A 177 -8.43 -17.30 -3.52
C PRO A 177 -9.50 -16.42 -2.91
N VAL A 178 -10.46 -16.01 -3.72
CA VAL A 178 -11.71 -15.40 -3.21
C VAL A 178 -12.63 -16.54 -2.83
N ALA A 179 -13.15 -16.51 -1.61
CA ALA A 179 -14.15 -17.48 -1.20
C ALA A 179 -15.35 -17.38 -2.15
N ASP A 180 -15.69 -18.48 -2.82
CA ASP A 180 -16.92 -18.56 -3.60
C ASP A 180 -18.09 -18.72 -2.61
N LEU A 181 -18.80 -17.63 -2.39
CA LEU A 181 -19.93 -17.57 -1.49
C LEU A 181 -21.27 -17.66 -2.24
N SER A 182 -21.24 -17.93 -3.55
CA SER A 182 -22.44 -17.96 -4.40
C SER A 182 -23.46 -19.03 -3.98
N GLY A 183 -23.00 -20.11 -3.35
CA GLY A 183 -23.85 -21.18 -2.80
C GLY A 183 -24.21 -20.99 -1.31
N ALA A 184 -23.62 -20.04 -0.63
CA ALA A 184 -23.92 -19.76 0.77
C ALA A 184 -25.18 -18.90 0.87
N GLY A 185 -26.09 -19.25 1.75
CA GLY A 185 -27.32 -18.47 2.02
C GLY A 185 -27.01 -17.15 2.75
N ILE A 186 -26.11 -16.32 2.16
CA ILE A 186 -25.63 -15.06 2.75
C ILE A 186 -26.45 -13.90 2.20
N ALA A 187 -26.92 -13.03 3.08
CA ALA A 187 -27.65 -11.82 2.72
C ALA A 187 -27.35 -10.68 3.71
N ILE A 188 -27.34 -9.44 3.21
CA ILE A 188 -27.44 -8.25 4.06
C ILE A 188 -28.92 -8.08 4.41
N VAL A 189 -29.22 -7.98 5.69
CA VAL A 189 -30.59 -7.85 6.20
C VAL A 189 -30.70 -6.67 7.16
N GLU A 190 -31.87 -6.05 7.18
CA GLU A 190 -32.25 -5.10 8.21
C GLU A 190 -32.86 -5.87 9.40
N ILE A 191 -32.34 -5.58 10.58
CA ILE A 191 -32.84 -6.22 11.84
C ILE A 191 -33.43 -5.11 12.69
N ASN A 192 -34.76 -5.24 12.94
CA ASN A 192 -35.47 -4.26 13.76
C ASN A 192 -35.26 -4.53 15.26
N SER A 193 -35.24 -5.79 15.65
CA SER A 193 -34.89 -6.25 17.01
C SER A 193 -34.70 -7.75 17.01
N MET A 194 -33.89 -8.26 17.95
CA MET A 194 -33.74 -9.71 18.21
C MET A 194 -34.09 -9.99 19.66
N PRO A 195 -34.81 -11.10 19.95
CA PRO A 195 -35.12 -11.52 21.32
C PRO A 195 -33.84 -11.68 22.14
N GLY A 196 -33.72 -10.95 23.25
CA GLY A 196 -32.57 -11.01 24.15
C GLY A 196 -31.30 -10.25 23.66
N GLN A 197 -31.37 -9.57 22.54
CA GLN A 197 -30.25 -8.78 21.97
C GLN A 197 -30.63 -7.31 21.83
N SER A 198 -29.72 -6.42 22.21
CA SER A 198 -29.91 -4.96 22.08
C SER A 198 -29.39 -4.42 20.71
N TYR A 199 -29.59 -5.19 19.64
CA TYR A 199 -29.15 -4.78 18.32
C TYR A 199 -30.32 -4.48 17.39
N SER A 200 -30.24 -3.31 16.75
CA SER A 200 -31.11 -2.92 15.63
C SER A 200 -30.23 -2.27 14.55
N GLY A 201 -30.36 -2.67 13.30
CA GLY A 201 -29.60 -2.17 12.19
C GLY A 201 -29.31 -3.21 11.12
N ARG A 202 -28.24 -3.00 10.35
CA ARG A 202 -27.84 -3.90 9.26
C ARG A 202 -26.93 -5.00 9.77
N ALA A 203 -27.09 -6.20 9.24
CA ALA A 203 -26.18 -7.31 9.49
C ALA A 203 -26.01 -8.20 8.26
N VAL A 204 -24.86 -8.84 8.15
CA VAL A 204 -24.64 -9.98 7.27
C VAL A 204 -25.22 -11.21 7.96
N ARG A 205 -26.22 -11.84 7.33
CA ARG A 205 -26.86 -13.07 7.81
C ARG A 205 -26.35 -14.26 7.03
N VAL A 206 -25.90 -15.29 7.73
CA VAL A 206 -25.47 -16.56 7.14
C VAL A 206 -26.26 -17.70 7.75
N ARG A 207 -26.96 -18.49 6.92
CA ARG A 207 -27.69 -19.68 7.38
C ARG A 207 -26.70 -20.78 7.79
N HIS A 208 -27.00 -21.50 8.86
CA HIS A 208 -26.22 -22.64 9.32
C HIS A 208 -27.15 -23.87 9.63
N VAL A 209 -26.51 -25.02 9.73
CA VAL A 209 -27.13 -26.23 10.26
C VAL A 209 -26.82 -26.23 11.75
N GLY A 210 -27.79 -26.12 12.61
CA GLY A 210 -27.74 -25.81 14.05
C GLY A 210 -26.81 -26.62 14.97
N ASP A 211 -25.65 -27.06 14.48
CA ASP A 211 -24.59 -27.67 15.28
C ASP A 211 -23.40 -26.69 15.47
N PRO A 212 -22.53 -26.91 16.48
CA PRO A 212 -21.41 -26.01 16.74
C PRO A 212 -20.43 -25.81 15.56
N ALA A 213 -20.24 -26.86 14.72
CA ALA A 213 -19.37 -26.78 13.55
C ALA A 213 -20.04 -25.95 12.44
N GLY A 214 -21.35 -26.10 12.25
CA GLY A 214 -22.15 -25.31 11.33
C GLY A 214 -22.18 -23.83 11.72
N ILE A 215 -22.32 -23.53 13.02
CA ILE A 215 -22.26 -22.14 13.53
C ILE A 215 -20.90 -21.51 13.26
N ALA A 216 -19.81 -22.20 13.62
CA ALA A 216 -18.45 -21.70 13.37
C ALA A 216 -18.16 -21.51 11.87
N GLY A 217 -18.63 -22.43 11.02
CA GLY A 217 -18.54 -22.34 9.59
C GLY A 217 -19.30 -21.14 9.00
N ALA A 218 -20.53 -20.91 9.47
CA ALA A 218 -21.35 -19.77 9.07
C ALA A 218 -20.73 -18.43 9.51
N GLN A 219 -20.17 -18.37 10.71
CA GLN A 219 -19.46 -17.18 11.18
C GLN A 219 -18.27 -16.88 10.28
N ALA A 220 -17.40 -17.87 10.00
CA ALA A 220 -16.25 -17.71 9.12
C ALA A 220 -16.66 -17.26 7.70
N GLN A 221 -17.76 -17.78 7.16
CA GLN A 221 -18.30 -17.36 5.86
C GLN A 221 -18.78 -15.91 5.90
N GLY A 222 -19.48 -15.50 6.96
CA GLY A 222 -19.93 -14.12 7.14
C GLY A 222 -18.77 -13.14 7.27
N GLU A 223 -17.73 -13.48 8.02
CA GLU A 223 -16.51 -12.69 8.15
C GLU A 223 -15.79 -12.57 6.80
N ALA A 224 -15.69 -13.67 6.04
CA ALA A 224 -15.13 -13.65 4.69
C ALA A 224 -15.97 -12.77 3.75
N TYR A 225 -17.30 -12.82 3.83
CA TYR A 225 -18.18 -11.96 3.05
C TYR A 225 -18.00 -10.49 3.39
N ILE A 226 -17.94 -10.14 4.67
CA ILE A 226 -17.66 -8.78 5.14
C ILE A 226 -16.33 -8.28 4.57
N ALA A 227 -15.28 -9.11 4.62
CA ALA A 227 -13.96 -8.78 4.10
C ALA A 227 -13.96 -8.58 2.57
N VAL A 228 -14.57 -9.50 1.82
CA VAL A 228 -14.64 -9.43 0.34
C VAL A 228 -15.41 -8.19 -0.14
N HIS A 229 -16.49 -7.80 0.57
CA HIS A 229 -17.31 -6.65 0.20
C HIS A 229 -16.88 -5.35 0.89
N ALA A 230 -15.74 -5.35 1.59
CA ALA A 230 -15.20 -4.19 2.32
C ALA A 230 -16.23 -3.55 3.27
N LEU A 231 -17.08 -4.38 3.88
CA LEU A 231 -18.06 -3.95 4.86
C LEU A 231 -17.36 -3.72 6.20
N LYS A 232 -17.91 -2.85 7.04
CA LYS A 232 -17.33 -2.56 8.35
C LYS A 232 -18.12 -3.24 9.44
N ALA A 233 -17.48 -4.15 10.17
CA ALA A 233 -18.08 -4.79 11.34
C ALA A 233 -18.33 -3.77 12.45
N ARG A 234 -19.50 -3.85 13.10
CA ARG A 234 -19.93 -2.90 14.14
C ARG A 234 -19.90 -3.48 15.54
N ALA A 235 -20.15 -4.78 15.68
CA ALA A 235 -20.24 -5.46 16.96
C ALA A 235 -19.89 -6.94 16.80
N GLU A 236 -19.84 -7.68 17.91
CA GLU A 236 -19.67 -9.12 17.90
C GLU A 236 -20.84 -9.84 17.20
N ALA A 237 -20.52 -10.96 16.57
CA ALA A 237 -21.54 -11.81 15.94
C ALA A 237 -22.47 -12.42 16.99
N PHE A 238 -23.71 -12.65 16.62
CA PHE A 238 -24.68 -13.38 17.42
C PHE A 238 -25.44 -14.39 16.57
N THR A 239 -26.02 -15.39 17.20
CA THR A 239 -26.68 -16.52 16.52
C THR A 239 -28.11 -16.70 17.03
N ASP A 240 -28.97 -17.18 16.13
CA ASP A 240 -30.24 -17.80 16.47
C ASP A 240 -30.25 -19.29 16.05
N SER A 241 -31.45 -19.93 15.99
CA SER A 241 -31.60 -21.34 15.64
C SER A 241 -31.06 -21.67 14.24
N ASP A 242 -31.08 -20.73 13.29
CA ASP A 242 -30.89 -20.99 11.87
C ASP A 242 -29.78 -20.16 11.24
N CYS A 243 -29.34 -19.06 11.88
CA CYS A 243 -28.43 -18.08 11.28
C CYS A 243 -27.40 -17.51 12.26
N VAL A 244 -26.26 -17.17 11.73
CA VAL A 244 -25.29 -16.25 12.34
C VAL A 244 -25.50 -14.87 11.76
N TYR A 245 -25.53 -13.85 12.61
CA TYR A 245 -25.64 -12.45 12.24
C TYR A 245 -24.36 -11.71 12.63
N LEU A 246 -23.76 -11.04 11.65
CA LEU A 246 -22.58 -10.22 11.85
C LEU A 246 -22.98 -8.76 11.62
N PRO A 247 -23.11 -7.97 12.69
CA PRO A 247 -23.50 -6.56 12.61
C PRO A 247 -22.54 -5.74 11.77
N ILE A 248 -23.07 -4.88 10.88
CA ILE A 248 -22.31 -3.97 10.01
C ILE A 248 -22.82 -2.54 10.14
N GLU A 249 -21.96 -1.57 9.75
CA GLU A 249 -22.34 -0.15 9.65
C GLU A 249 -23.18 0.16 8.43
#